data_432f8b18c70fafe97a22a65284ba4da9
#
_entry.id   432f8b18c70fafe97a22a65284ba4da9
#
_cell.length_a   1.000
_cell.length_b   1.000
_cell.length_c   1.000
_cell.angle_alpha   90.00
_cell.angle_beta   90.00
_cell.angle_gamma   90.00
#
_symmetry.space_group_name_H-M   'P 1'
#
loop_
_entity.id
_entity.type
_entity.pdbx_description
1 polymer ?
#
loop_
_entity_poly.entity_id
_entity_poly.type
_entity_poly.pdbx_seq_one_letter_code
_entity_poly.pdbx_strand_id
1 'polypeptide(L)'
;MAHAFFKKRRIIMAQKVVDISKYINNDAPQMVLFGKTYTVNNDKKTVLLLNELQRKAQEKQENNDDKIIELLVGKEDGKEICRIINESANYAENAKVIMLNLLALATGQEYEELEKRFRKANQQ
;
A
#
# COMPACT_ATOMS: atom_id res chain seq x y z
N MET A 1 -29.87 -7.17 34.34
CA MET A 1 -30.21 -7.73 33.83
C MET A 1 -30.90 -7.41 33.37
N ALA A 2 -30.72 -7.26 33.96
CA ALA A 2 -31.10 -7.44 33.28
C ALA A 2 -31.33 -6.90 32.79
N HIS A 3 -30.85 -6.78 32.56
CA HIS A 3 -31.05 -6.98 31.92
C HIS A 3 -31.08 -6.57 31.33
N ALA A 4 -30.68 -6.44 31.79
CA ALA A 4 -30.82 -6.54 31.18
C ALA A 4 -31.02 -6.34 30.50
N PHE A 5 -30.91 -6.05 30.68
CA PHE A 5 -31.11 -6.46 29.87
C PHE A 5 -31.50 -6.14 29.38
N PHE A 6 -31.19 -5.83 29.50
CA PHE A 6 -31.68 -6.16 28.85
C PHE A 6 -31.86 -5.81 28.55
N LYS A 7 -31.12 -5.75 28.49
CA LYS A 7 -31.43 -5.68 28.09
C LYS A 7 -31.41 -5.54 27.59
N LYS A 8 -30.97 -5.36 27.85
CA LYS A 8 -31.09 -5.44 27.27
C LYS A 8 -31.07 -5.29 26.66
N ARG A 9 -30.55 -5.09 26.80
CA ARG A 9 -30.71 -5.16 26.06
C ARG A 9 -30.69 -4.68 25.60
N ARG A 10 -30.53 -4.49 25.90
CA ARG A 10 -30.67 -4.21 25.34
C ARG A 10 -30.41 -3.82 24.93
N ILE A 11 -30.32 -3.87 25.17
CA ILE A 11 -30.05 -3.71 24.58
C ILE A 11 -29.91 -3.44 24.21
N ILE A 12 -29.80 -3.26 24.33
CA ILE A 12 -29.36 -3.10 23.73
C ILE A 12 -29.31 -2.75 23.24
N MET A 13 -29.28 -2.38 23.37
CA MET A 13 -29.05 -2.03 22.71
C MET A 13 -28.77 -1.70 22.11
N ALA A 14 -28.78 -1.27 22.44
CA ALA A 14 -28.30 -1.00 22.15
C ALA A 14 -27.46 -0.76 21.69
N GLN A 15 -26.75 -0.73 22.02
CA GLN A 15 -25.77 -0.64 21.32
C GLN A 15 -25.83 -0.27 19.92
N LYS A 16 -26.51 0.59 19.60
CA LYS A 16 -26.81 0.86 18.22
C LYS A 16 -26.05 2.00 17.60
N VAL A 17 -25.35 2.74 18.42
CA VAL A 17 -24.45 3.79 17.93
C VAL A 17 -23.04 3.46 18.38
N VAL A 18 -22.16 3.32 17.42
CA VAL A 18 -20.75 3.01 17.67
C VAL A 18 -19.93 4.08 17.00
N ASP A 19 -19.07 4.75 17.76
CA ASP A 19 -18.15 5.73 17.20
C ASP A 19 -16.87 5.02 16.80
N ILE A 20 -16.64 4.93 15.49
CA ILE A 20 -15.47 4.24 14.95
C ILE A 20 -14.34 5.21 14.59
N SER A 21 -14.51 6.50 14.89
CA SER A 21 -13.52 7.51 14.49
C SER A 21 -12.11 7.19 14.99
N LYS A 22 -11.99 6.63 16.18
CA LYS A 22 -10.69 6.30 16.76
C LYS A 22 -9.96 5.17 16.04
N TYR A 23 -10.70 4.40 15.21
CA TYR A 23 -10.11 3.31 14.42
C TYR A 23 -9.75 3.74 13.02
N ILE A 24 -10.12 4.98 12.63
CA ILE A 24 -9.83 5.50 11.30
C ILE A 24 -8.49 6.22 11.35
N ASN A 25 -7.61 5.86 10.44
CA ASN A 25 -6.30 6.49 10.31
C ASN A 25 -6.23 7.23 8.98
N ASN A 26 -6.09 8.55 9.05
CA ASN A 26 -6.00 9.41 7.87
C ASN A 26 -4.56 9.84 7.56
N ASP A 27 -3.60 9.33 8.32
CA ASP A 27 -2.19 9.68 8.09
C ASP A 27 -1.66 8.87 6.91
N ALA A 28 -1.07 9.56 5.94
CA ALA A 28 -0.46 8.89 4.80
C ALA A 28 0.77 8.11 5.27
N PRO A 29 0.97 6.88 4.80
CA PRO A 29 2.15 6.10 5.18
C PRO A 29 3.42 6.74 4.61
N GLN A 30 4.54 6.45 5.25
CA GLN A 30 5.81 7.02 4.86
C GLN A 30 6.87 5.94 4.77
N MET A 31 7.81 6.14 3.84
CA MET A 31 8.97 5.26 3.66
C MET A 31 10.23 6.09 3.81
N VAL A 32 11.20 5.57 4.56
CA VAL A 32 12.50 6.23 4.70
C VAL A 32 13.51 5.48 3.84
N LEU A 33 14.24 6.22 3.00
CA LEU A 33 15.25 5.66 2.13
C LEU A 33 16.46 6.60 2.15
N PHE A 34 17.59 6.10 2.65
CA PHE A 34 18.83 6.87 2.76
C PHE A 34 18.63 8.21 3.46
N GLY A 35 17.91 8.17 4.59
CA GLY A 35 17.70 9.34 5.43
C GLY A 35 16.64 10.31 4.97
N LYS A 36 16.05 10.09 3.80
CA LYS A 36 14.97 10.92 3.29
C LYS A 36 13.63 10.21 3.47
N THR A 37 12.62 10.95 3.89
CA THR A 37 11.27 10.43 4.10
C THR A 37 10.43 10.73 2.86
N TYR A 38 9.79 9.68 2.35
CA TYR A 38 8.86 9.78 1.21
C TYR A 38 7.45 9.47 1.71
N THR A 39 6.50 10.33 1.38
CA THR A 39 5.10 10.09 1.70
C THR A 39 4.46 9.30 0.57
N VAL A 40 3.77 8.21 0.91
CA VAL A 40 3.16 7.33 -0.07
C VAL A 40 1.66 7.62 -0.14
N ASN A 41 1.19 7.95 -1.34
CA ASN A 41 -0.23 8.19 -1.57
C ASN A 41 -0.98 6.87 -1.60
N ASN A 42 -2.05 6.79 -0.82
CA ASN A 42 -2.90 5.59 -0.79
C ASN A 42 -4.38 5.93 -0.74
N ASP A 43 -4.76 7.10 -1.25
CA ASP A 43 -6.17 7.45 -1.31
C ASP A 43 -6.87 6.59 -2.39
N LYS A 44 -8.20 6.69 -2.42
CA LYS A 44 -9.01 5.86 -3.31
C LYS A 44 -8.59 6.00 -4.78
N LYS A 45 -8.41 7.24 -5.22
CA LYS A 45 -8.04 7.49 -6.62
C LYS A 45 -6.71 6.84 -6.96
N THR A 46 -5.71 6.99 -6.07
CA THR A 46 -4.39 6.42 -6.28
C THR A 46 -4.45 4.89 -6.34
N VAL A 47 -5.20 4.26 -5.41
CA VAL A 47 -5.31 2.80 -5.39
C VAL A 47 -5.99 2.29 -6.66
N LEU A 48 -7.02 2.98 -7.14
CA LEU A 48 -7.68 2.57 -8.37
C LEU A 48 -6.75 2.68 -9.58
N LEU A 49 -5.96 3.76 -9.66
CA LEU A 49 -4.98 3.92 -10.73
C LEU A 49 -3.88 2.88 -10.64
N LEU A 50 -3.45 2.56 -9.42
CA LEU A 50 -2.44 1.51 -9.21
C LEU A 50 -2.94 0.17 -9.74
N ASN A 51 -4.17 -0.20 -9.40
CA ASN A 51 -4.76 -1.44 -9.89
C ASN A 51 -4.81 -1.48 -11.42
N GLU A 52 -5.13 -0.35 -12.03
CA GLU A 52 -5.19 -0.26 -13.48
C GLU A 52 -3.80 -0.44 -14.10
N LEU A 53 -2.77 0.19 -13.54
CA LEU A 53 -1.41 0.04 -14.04
C LEU A 53 -0.92 -1.40 -13.90
N GLN A 54 -1.24 -2.05 -12.79
CA GLN A 54 -0.84 -3.45 -12.58
C GLN A 54 -1.56 -4.37 -13.56
N ARG A 55 -2.84 -4.12 -13.81
CA ARG A 55 -3.60 -4.91 -14.77
C ARG A 55 -3.02 -4.79 -16.17
N LYS A 56 -2.70 -3.56 -16.58
CA LYS A 56 -2.11 -3.33 -17.90
C LYS A 56 -0.75 -4.00 -18.04
N ALA A 57 0.04 -3.97 -16.98
CA ALA A 57 1.35 -4.62 -16.99
C ALA A 57 1.22 -6.11 -17.24
N GLN A 58 0.24 -6.76 -16.61
CA GLN A 58 0.00 -8.18 -16.80
C GLN A 58 -0.53 -8.50 -18.19
N GLU A 59 -1.51 -7.74 -18.65
CA GLU A 59 -2.17 -8.03 -19.92
C GLU A 59 -1.27 -7.77 -21.13
N LYS A 60 -0.47 -6.71 -21.06
CA LYS A 60 0.36 -6.30 -22.18
C LYS A 60 1.83 -6.65 -21.99
N GLN A 61 2.15 -7.28 -20.88
CA GLN A 61 3.53 -7.65 -20.53
C GLN A 61 4.48 -6.46 -20.60
N GLU A 62 4.00 -5.29 -20.19
CA GLU A 62 4.83 -4.08 -20.17
C GLU A 62 5.25 -3.77 -18.75
N ASN A 63 6.39 -3.10 -18.63
CA ASN A 63 6.93 -2.69 -17.34
C ASN A 63 6.43 -1.29 -17.01
N ASN A 64 5.60 -1.19 -15.96
CA ASN A 64 5.04 0.07 -15.50
C ASN A 64 5.62 0.51 -14.17
N ASP A 65 6.77 -0.05 -13.77
CA ASP A 65 7.33 0.21 -12.43
C ASP A 65 7.59 1.69 -12.20
N ASP A 66 8.17 2.39 -13.17
CA ASP A 66 8.44 3.82 -13.03
C ASP A 66 7.15 4.61 -12.85
N LYS A 67 6.12 4.27 -13.60
CA LYS A 67 4.81 4.92 -13.50
C LYS A 67 4.17 4.68 -12.15
N ILE A 68 4.29 3.46 -11.63
CA ILE A 68 3.75 3.11 -10.32
C ILE A 68 4.46 3.90 -9.22
N ILE A 69 5.79 3.98 -9.28
CA ILE A 69 6.57 4.73 -8.29
C ILE A 69 6.14 6.20 -8.31
N GLU A 70 6.04 6.81 -9.48
CA GLU A 70 5.64 8.21 -9.59
C GLU A 70 4.21 8.44 -9.12
N LEU A 71 3.33 7.48 -9.36
CA LEU A 71 1.95 7.56 -8.87
C LEU A 71 1.91 7.59 -7.34
N LEU A 72 2.72 6.75 -6.70
CA LEU A 72 2.66 6.56 -5.25
C LEU A 72 3.35 7.66 -4.46
N VAL A 73 4.47 8.19 -4.95
CA VAL A 73 5.24 9.18 -4.18
C VAL A 73 5.28 10.57 -4.83
N GLY A 74 4.69 10.72 -6.02
CA GLY A 74 4.72 11.98 -6.75
C GLY A 74 5.82 11.97 -7.78
N LYS A 75 5.71 12.90 -8.74
CA LYS A 75 6.57 12.88 -9.92
C LYS A 75 8.04 13.13 -9.59
N GLU A 76 8.33 14.14 -8.77
CA GLU A 76 9.70 14.48 -8.45
C GLU A 76 10.38 13.43 -7.59
N ASP A 77 9.70 13.02 -6.50
CA ASP A 77 10.23 11.98 -5.62
C ASP A 77 10.29 10.65 -6.34
N GLY A 78 9.34 10.39 -7.24
CA GLY A 78 9.36 9.17 -8.04
C GLY A 78 10.56 9.09 -8.94
N LYS A 79 10.91 10.20 -9.59
CA LYS A 79 12.11 10.24 -10.43
C LYS A 79 13.37 10.02 -9.62
N GLU A 80 13.42 10.58 -8.41
CA GLU A 80 14.55 10.38 -7.53
C GLU A 80 14.71 8.92 -7.13
N ILE A 81 13.61 8.27 -6.76
CA ILE A 81 13.64 6.85 -6.41
C ILE A 81 14.07 6.00 -7.60
N CYS A 82 13.53 6.30 -8.78
CA CYS A 82 13.92 5.57 -9.99
C CYS A 82 15.39 5.73 -10.28
N ARG A 83 15.95 6.92 -10.07
CA ARG A 83 17.38 7.15 -10.26
C ARG A 83 18.19 6.32 -9.27
N ILE A 84 17.77 6.30 -8.00
CA ILE A 84 18.44 5.50 -6.98
C ILE A 84 18.45 4.02 -7.37
N ILE A 85 17.32 3.51 -7.84
CA ILE A 85 17.23 2.12 -8.28
C ILE A 85 18.15 1.85 -9.46
N ASN A 86 18.10 2.73 -10.46
CA ASN A 86 18.83 2.52 -11.71
C ASN A 86 20.35 2.61 -11.54
N GLU A 87 20.80 3.38 -10.54
CA GLU A 87 22.23 3.53 -10.28
C GLU A 87 22.73 2.55 -9.23
N SER A 88 21.89 1.68 -8.75
CA SER A 88 22.23 0.79 -7.65
C SER A 88 23.02 -0.41 -8.14
N ALA A 89 24.01 -0.83 -7.34
CA ALA A 89 24.89 -1.96 -7.70
C ALA A 89 24.14 -3.29 -7.71
N ASN A 90 23.13 -3.45 -6.86
CA ASN A 90 22.31 -4.66 -6.82
C ASN A 90 20.92 -4.32 -7.34
N TYR A 91 20.86 -3.97 -8.60
CA TYR A 91 19.66 -3.40 -9.21
C TYR A 91 18.40 -4.25 -8.96
N ALA A 92 18.44 -5.53 -9.33
CA ALA A 92 17.25 -6.37 -9.26
C ALA A 92 16.74 -6.53 -7.82
N GLU A 93 17.65 -6.77 -6.89
CA GLU A 93 17.29 -6.94 -5.49
C GLU A 93 16.77 -5.65 -4.88
N ASN A 94 17.45 -4.54 -5.13
CA ASN A 94 17.05 -3.26 -4.56
C ASN A 94 15.74 -2.75 -5.16
N ALA A 95 15.55 -2.97 -6.46
CA ALA A 95 14.28 -2.61 -7.10
C ALA A 95 13.12 -3.38 -6.47
N LYS A 96 13.32 -4.68 -6.23
CA LYS A 96 12.30 -5.51 -5.59
C LYS A 96 11.97 -5.01 -4.18
N VAL A 97 13.00 -4.74 -3.37
CA VAL A 97 12.79 -4.29 -1.99
C VAL A 97 12.01 -2.97 -1.97
N ILE A 98 12.42 -2.01 -2.78
CA ILE A 98 11.78 -0.70 -2.81
C ILE A 98 10.34 -0.82 -3.32
N MET A 99 10.14 -1.56 -4.41
CA MET A 99 8.81 -1.69 -5.01
C MET A 99 7.84 -2.39 -4.09
N LEU A 100 8.25 -3.49 -3.45
CA LEU A 100 7.36 -4.22 -2.55
C LEU A 100 7.02 -3.40 -1.31
N ASN A 101 7.96 -2.59 -0.81
CA ASN A 101 7.66 -1.71 0.32
C ASN A 101 6.64 -0.64 -0.07
N LEU A 102 6.80 -0.04 -1.24
CA LEU A 102 5.84 0.95 -1.72
C LEU A 102 4.45 0.35 -1.89
N LEU A 103 4.38 -0.84 -2.47
CA LEU A 103 3.10 -1.52 -2.67
C LEU A 103 2.47 -1.92 -1.34
N ALA A 104 3.27 -2.39 -0.38
CA ALA A 104 2.76 -2.74 0.94
C ALA A 104 2.14 -1.52 1.62
N LEU A 105 2.84 -0.38 1.57
CA LEU A 105 2.33 0.85 2.17
C LEU A 105 1.08 1.36 1.47
N ALA A 106 1.04 1.29 0.15
CA ALA A 106 -0.09 1.80 -0.62
C ALA A 106 -1.34 0.94 -0.46
N THR A 107 -1.18 -0.37 -0.30
CA THR A 107 -2.33 -1.30 -0.28
C THR A 107 -2.67 -1.80 1.12
N GLY A 108 -1.82 -1.54 2.11
CA GLY A 108 -2.04 -2.05 3.46
C GLY A 108 -1.72 -3.52 3.63
N GLN A 109 -1.14 -4.15 2.62
CA GLN A 109 -0.76 -5.56 2.69
C GLN A 109 0.60 -5.73 3.35
N GLU A 110 0.82 -6.90 3.96
CA GLU A 110 2.11 -7.20 4.57
C GLU A 110 3.18 -7.41 3.49
N TYR A 111 4.39 -6.93 3.79
CA TYR A 111 5.52 -7.09 2.87
C TYR A 111 5.76 -8.57 2.55
N GLU A 112 5.74 -9.41 3.57
CA GLU A 112 5.99 -10.85 3.40
C GLU A 112 4.96 -11.50 2.49
N GLU A 113 3.72 -11.06 2.56
CA GLU A 113 2.66 -11.57 1.70
C GLU A 113 2.90 -11.20 0.25
N LEU A 114 3.27 -9.94 0.01
CA LEU A 114 3.58 -9.49 -1.34
C LEU A 114 4.80 -10.20 -1.89
N GLU A 115 5.81 -10.41 -1.07
CA GLU A 115 7.01 -11.12 -1.48
C GLU A 115 6.71 -12.56 -1.88
N LYS A 116 5.83 -13.23 -1.14
CA LYS A 116 5.42 -14.58 -1.47
C LYS A 116 4.73 -14.63 -2.83
N ARG A 117 3.84 -13.69 -3.08
CA ARG A 117 3.15 -13.61 -4.38
C ARG A 117 4.13 -13.35 -5.51
N PHE A 118 5.08 -12.47 -5.27
CA PHE A 118 6.10 -12.12 -6.26
C PHE A 118 6.94 -13.35 -6.62
N ARG A 119 7.39 -14.10 -5.61
CA ARG A 119 8.15 -15.32 -5.85
C ARG A 119 7.33 -16.36 -6.60
N LYS A 120 6.08 -16.52 -6.22
CA LYS A 120 5.20 -17.50 -6.84
C LYS A 120 4.97 -17.16 -8.30
N ALA A 121 4.77 -15.89 -8.62
CA ALA A 121 4.59 -15.45 -10.00
C ALA A 121 5.85 -15.71 -10.83
N ASN A 122 7.03 -15.51 -10.24
CA ASN A 122 8.29 -15.67 -10.95
C ASN A 122 8.71 -17.13 -11.13
N GLN A 123 8.08 -18.05 -10.40
CA GLN A 123 8.37 -19.48 -10.53
C GLN A 123 7.55 -20.14 -11.63
N GLN A 124 6.65 -19.42 -12.23
CA GLN A 124 5.86 -19.92 -13.36
C GLN A 124 6.50 -19.48 -14.70
#